data_522e00096f8e2663142dd59a5874ea1f
#
_entry.id   522e00096f8e2663142dd59a5874ea1f
#
_cell.length_a   1.000
_cell.length_b   1.000
_cell.length_c   1.000
_cell.angle_alpha   90.00
_cell.angle_beta   90.00
_cell.angle_gamma   90.00
#
_symmetry.space_group_name_H-M   'P 1'
#
loop_
_entity.id
_entity.type
_entity.pdbx_description
1 polymer ?
#
loop_
_entity_poly.entity_id
_entity_poly.type
_entity_poly.pdbx_seq_one_letter_code
_entity_poly.pdbx_strand_id
1 'polypeptide(L)' 'MIRYMGTRKNMEGATVYVFVINGLQKEVRESALKQHPGCFEALPAAAKAKIAADRSWMSKL' A
#
# COMPACT_ATOMS: atom_id res chain seq x y z
N MET A 1 4.09 1.04 15.29
CA MET A 1 3.35 -0.09 14.71
C MET A 1 2.56 0.39 13.50
N ILE A 2 2.58 -0.37 12.43
CA ILE A 2 1.86 -0.05 11.21
C ILE A 2 0.65 -0.97 11.08
N ARG A 3 -0.52 -0.38 10.87
CA ARG A 3 -1.75 -1.14 10.77
C ARG A 3 -2.48 -0.77 9.47
N TYR A 4 -2.81 -1.79 8.68
CA TYR A 4 -3.57 -1.58 7.45
C TYR A 4 -5.04 -1.41 7.75
N MET A 5 -5.64 -0.36 7.19
CA MET A 5 -7.06 -0.04 7.42
C MET A 5 -7.95 -0.33 6.22
N GLY A 6 -7.40 -0.33 5.03
CA GLY A 6 -8.21 -0.57 3.85
C GLY A 6 -7.64 0.14 2.63
N THR A 7 -8.35 0.02 1.52
CA THR A 7 -7.95 0.59 0.24
C THR A 7 -9.06 1.52 -0.23
N ARG A 8 -8.70 2.64 -0.84
CA ARG A 8 -9.68 3.54 -1.41
C ARG A 8 -9.08 4.29 -2.59
N LYS A 9 -9.91 5.04 -3.30
CA LYS A 9 -9.43 5.93 -4.36
C LYS A 9 -9.40 7.35 -3.84
N ASN A 10 -8.33 8.07 -4.20
CA ASN A 10 -8.22 9.48 -3.84
C ASN A 10 -8.99 10.34 -4.86
N MET A 11 -8.88 11.65 -4.71
CA MET A 11 -9.60 12.59 -5.58
C MET A 11 -9.13 12.51 -7.03
N GLU A 12 -7.94 12.04 -7.26
CA GLU A 12 -7.38 11.87 -8.60
C GLU A 12 -7.75 10.53 -9.22
N GLY A 13 -8.49 9.69 -8.50
CA GLY A 13 -8.86 8.36 -8.96
C GLY A 13 -7.78 7.31 -8.79
N ALA A 14 -6.67 7.65 -8.15
CA ALA A 14 -5.59 6.70 -7.90
C ALA A 14 -5.90 5.85 -6.67
N THR A 15 -5.51 4.58 -6.73
CA THR A 15 -5.67 3.67 -5.60
C THR A 15 -4.66 4.01 -4.51
N VAL A 16 -5.16 4.21 -3.29
CA VAL A 16 -4.30 4.44 -2.13
C VAL A 16 -4.64 3.43 -1.04
N TYR A 17 -3.63 3.07 -0.29
CA TYR A 17 -3.73 2.13 0.83
C TYR A 17 -3.65 2.94 2.11
N VAL A 18 -4.63 2.75 2.98
CA VAL A 18 -4.74 3.53 4.21
C VAL A 18 -4.11 2.75 5.35
N PHE A 19 -3.18 3.39 6.05
CA PHE A 19 -2.50 2.80 7.20
C PHE A 19 -2.61 3.72 8.39
N VAL A 20 -2.54 3.14 9.57
CA VAL A 20 -2.34 3.89 10.81
C VAL A 20 -0.92 3.58 11.27
N ILE A 21 -0.11 4.62 11.37
CA ILE A 21 1.30 4.51 11.77
C ILE A 21 1.47 5.35 13.03
N ASN A 22 1.75 4.68 14.15
CA ASN A 22 1.91 5.34 15.44
C ASN A 22 0.72 6.23 15.81
N GLY A 23 -0.47 5.76 15.49
CA GLY A 23 -1.70 6.48 15.81
C GLY A 23 -2.11 7.53 14.78
N LEU A 24 -1.32 7.73 13.72
CA LEU A 24 -1.63 8.70 12.67
C LEU A 24 -2.05 7.98 11.40
N GLN A 25 -3.16 8.42 10.82
CA GLN A 25 -3.64 7.85 9.58
C GLN A 25 -2.84 8.42 8.41
N LYS A 26 -2.34 7.51 7.55
CA LYS A 26 -1.57 7.86 6.36
C LYS A 26 -2.14 7.16 5.15
N GLU A 27 -2.06 7.84 4.00
CA GLU A 27 -2.45 7.25 2.71
C GLU A 27 -1.19 7.04 1.89
N VAL A 28 -1.02 5.81 1.39
CA VAL A 28 0.16 5.44 0.63
C VAL A 28 -0.30 4.96 -0.74
N ARG A 29 0.22 5.57 -1.79
CA ARG A 29 -0.08 5.15 -3.15
C ARG A 29 0.60 3.82 -3.44
N GLU A 30 0.00 3.04 -4.34
CA GLU A 30 0.56 1.74 -4.71
C GLU A 30 2.01 1.86 -5.17
N SER A 31 2.30 2.90 -5.96
CA SER A 31 3.67 3.13 -6.45
C SER A 31 4.66 3.46 -5.32
N ALA A 32 4.16 3.99 -4.20
CA ALA A 32 5.02 4.33 -3.07
C ALA A 32 5.27 3.15 -2.14
N LEU A 33 4.51 2.08 -2.25
CA LEU A 33 4.68 0.91 -1.38
C LEU A 33 6.07 0.31 -1.50
N LYS A 34 6.65 0.35 -2.69
CA LYS A 34 8.00 -0.19 -2.89
C LYS A 34 9.06 0.59 -2.11
N GLN A 35 8.77 1.85 -1.78
CA GLN A 35 9.68 2.68 -1.00
C GLN A 35 9.39 2.61 0.50
N HIS A 36 8.32 1.88 0.86
CA HIS A 36 7.90 1.75 2.25
C HIS A 36 7.64 0.28 2.56
N PRO A 37 8.70 -0.53 2.67
CA PRO A 37 8.54 -1.97 2.86
C PRO A 37 7.76 -2.34 4.12
N GLY A 38 7.83 -1.52 5.16
CA GLY A 38 7.03 -1.76 6.36
C GLY A 38 5.54 -1.70 6.10
N CYS A 39 5.12 -0.77 5.23
CA CYS A 39 3.72 -0.66 4.84
C CYS A 39 3.27 -1.87 4.01
N PHE A 40 4.11 -2.29 3.07
CA PHE A 40 3.80 -3.47 2.27
C PHE A 40 3.63 -4.71 3.15
N GLU A 41 4.53 -4.90 4.10
CA GLU A 41 4.47 -6.06 5.00
C GLU A 41 3.23 -6.04 5.90
N ALA A 42 2.68 -4.86 6.17
CA ALA A 42 1.47 -4.74 6.99
C ALA A 42 0.20 -5.13 6.24
N LEU A 43 0.27 -5.29 4.92
CA LEU A 43 -0.89 -5.67 4.12
C LEU A 43 -1.31 -7.11 4.41
N PRO A 44 -2.63 -7.42 4.29
CA PRO A 44 -3.07 -8.81 4.39
C PRO A 44 -2.53 -9.63 3.21
N ALA A 45 -2.46 -10.95 3.39
CA ALA A 45 -1.88 -11.84 2.39
C ALA A 45 -2.54 -11.69 1.01
N ALA A 46 -3.86 -11.51 0.97
CA ALA A 46 -4.57 -11.35 -0.29
C ALA A 46 -4.14 -10.09 -1.04
N ALA A 47 -3.96 -8.99 -0.31
CA ALA A 47 -3.52 -7.74 -0.92
C ALA A 47 -2.07 -7.84 -1.40
N LYS A 48 -1.20 -8.48 -0.60
CA LYS A 48 0.19 -8.72 -1.01
C LYS A 48 0.25 -9.52 -2.30
N ALA A 49 -0.54 -10.57 -2.39
CA ALA A 49 -0.55 -11.43 -3.58
C ALA A 49 -1.03 -10.66 -4.80
N LYS A 50 -2.04 -9.82 -4.64
CA LYS A 50 -2.57 -9.02 -5.74
C LYS A 50 -1.54 -8.04 -6.26
N ILE A 51 -0.85 -7.36 -5.36
CA ILE A 51 0.19 -6.40 -5.73
C ILE A 51 1.37 -7.12 -6.36
N ALA A 52 1.78 -8.24 -5.80
CA ALA A 52 2.89 -9.01 -6.33
C ALA A 52 2.59 -9.58 -7.72
N ALA A 53 1.32 -9.87 -8.02
CA ALA A 53 0.92 -10.36 -9.33
C ALA A 53 1.05 -9.28 -10.41
N ASP A 54 0.92 -8.02 -10.02
CA ASP A 54 1.09 -6.90 -10.94
C ASP A 54 2.57 -6.52 -11.00
N ARG A 55 3.28 -7.18 -11.92
CA ARG A 55 4.73 -7.00 -12.02
C ARG A 55 5.14 -5.68 -12.62
N SER A 56 4.21 -4.90 -13.12
CA SER A 56 4.56 -3.64 -13.79
C SER A 56 5.24 -2.66 -12.84
N TRP A 57 4.84 -2.64 -11.57
CA TRP A 57 5.47 -1.77 -10.59
C TRP A 57 6.78 -2.36 -10.06
N MET A 58 6.90 -3.70 -10.05
CA MET A 58 8.10 -4.36 -9.56
C MET A 58 9.25 -4.27 -10.57
N SER A 59 8.92 -4.29 -11.85
CA SER A 59 9.95 -4.23 -12.88
C SER A 59 10.66 -2.88 -12.93
N LYS A 60 10.10 -1.89 -12.27
CA LYS A 60 10.72 -0.57 -12.19
C LYS A 60 11.69 -0.43 -11.01
N LEU A 61 11.80 -1.47 -10.23
CA LEU A 61 12.77 -1.50 -9.17
C LEU A 61 14.16 -1.76 -9.75
#